data_f73910f31c66aacdf320a9aa64add802
#
_entry.id   f73910f31c66aacdf320a9aa64add802
#
_cell.length_a   1.000
_cell.length_b   1.000
_cell.length_c   1.000
_cell.angle_alpha   90.00
_cell.angle_beta   90.00
_cell.angle_gamma   90.00
#
_symmetry.space_group_name_H-M   'P 1'
#
loop_
_entity.id
_entity.type
_entity.pdbx_description
1 polymer ?
#
loop_
_entity_poly.entity_id
_entity_poly.type
_entity_poly.pdbx_seq_one_letter_code
_entity_poly.pdbx_strand_id
1 'polypeptide(L)'
;MMSSAEENIIIAPPHLFTKEKDLVDLKTFISIVLETISTRNLRQTPLVYALERIRKSKQNENFEGKDFVCAEFGCYTGGTLGQIVEYLSSSSSSSHTKIYGFDSFEGLPENWYNGKGKGWFNLNSKEISVSGAVIIKGWFEDTVPGFFRDALSVGSSVLGLVHIDSDLYSSAKVVLNELGRFLRESAQFRTNVFPLYLVFDELINYPEFENHEIKALYEFLRETDDFIQCELIGSDQREKGGKPRFYRRNEPCDMRVLFQLLPRAQ
;
A
#
# COMPACT_ATOMS: atom_id res chain seq x y z
N MET A 1 -23.01 17.11 -28.81
CA MET A 1 -21.68 17.63 -28.44
C MET A 1 -21.76 18.12 -27.00
N MET A 2 -21.44 17.27 -26.05
CA MET A 2 -21.29 17.67 -24.65
C MET A 2 -19.80 17.67 -24.36
N SER A 3 -19.26 18.87 -24.20
CA SER A 3 -17.90 19.13 -23.77
C SER A 3 -17.72 18.55 -22.36
N SER A 4 -16.95 17.48 -22.23
CA SER A 4 -16.45 17.03 -20.95
C SER A 4 -15.37 18.00 -20.47
N ALA A 5 -15.77 18.99 -19.67
CA ALA A 5 -14.84 19.74 -18.87
C ALA A 5 -14.21 18.74 -17.87
N GLU A 6 -13.02 18.25 -18.18
CA GLU A 6 -12.09 17.74 -17.19
C GLU A 6 -11.70 18.94 -16.31
N GLU A 7 -12.45 19.17 -15.24
CA GLU A 7 -12.00 20.05 -14.17
C GLU A 7 -10.73 19.44 -13.60
N ASN A 8 -9.59 19.97 -14.02
CA ASN A 8 -8.29 19.76 -13.40
C ASN A 8 -8.38 20.22 -11.94
N ILE A 9 -8.72 19.32 -11.03
CA ILE A 9 -8.51 19.58 -9.62
C ILE A 9 -7.00 19.59 -9.43
N ILE A 10 -6.46 20.77 -9.18
CA ILE A 10 -5.09 20.97 -8.75
C ILE A 10 -4.99 20.33 -7.37
N ILE A 11 -4.61 19.05 -7.33
CA ILE A 11 -4.18 18.40 -6.10
C ILE A 11 -2.88 19.13 -5.72
N ALA A 12 -2.84 19.72 -4.53
CA ALA A 12 -1.61 20.31 -4.01
C ALA A 12 -0.45 19.30 -4.14
N PRO A 13 0.80 19.74 -4.40
CA PRO A 13 1.91 18.82 -4.55
C PRO A 13 2.03 17.89 -3.33
N PRO A 14 2.40 16.61 -3.52
CA PRO A 14 2.45 15.64 -2.42
C PRO A 14 3.39 16.15 -1.31
N HIS A 15 3.05 15.80 -0.06
CA HIS A 15 3.95 16.09 1.07
C HIS A 15 5.13 15.11 1.02
N LEU A 16 6.32 15.67 0.99
CA LEU A 16 7.56 14.92 1.02
C LEU A 16 8.05 14.79 2.47
N PHE A 17 8.18 13.57 2.96
CA PHE A 17 8.76 13.31 4.28
C PHE A 17 10.29 13.37 4.23
N THR A 18 10.88 14.15 5.15
CA THR A 18 12.33 14.26 5.33
C THR A 18 12.71 13.97 6.80
N LYS A 19 13.83 13.30 7.02
CA LYS A 19 14.29 12.87 8.35
C LYS A 19 14.46 14.03 9.34
N GLU A 20 15.04 15.12 8.90
CA GLU A 20 15.36 16.25 9.76
C GLU A 20 14.12 17.01 10.25
N LYS A 21 13.05 17.00 9.48
CA LYS A 21 11.85 17.81 9.73
C LYS A 21 10.68 16.96 10.20
N ASP A 22 10.38 15.89 9.47
CA ASP A 22 9.11 15.17 9.57
C ASP A 22 9.26 13.87 10.36
N LEU A 23 10.48 13.33 10.46
CA LEU A 23 10.79 12.05 11.10
C LEU A 23 11.56 12.20 12.42
N VAL A 24 11.43 13.33 13.10
CA VAL A 24 12.09 13.60 14.40
C VAL A 24 11.64 12.59 15.44
N ASP A 25 10.34 12.40 15.60
CA ASP A 25 9.72 11.42 16.48
C ASP A 25 8.37 10.97 15.93
N LEU A 26 7.85 9.86 16.44
CA LEU A 26 6.60 9.26 15.98
C LEU A 26 5.39 10.20 16.14
N LYS A 27 5.31 10.96 17.21
CA LYS A 27 4.19 11.88 17.47
C LYS A 27 4.17 13.02 16.46
N THR A 28 5.32 13.58 16.15
CA THR A 28 5.48 14.62 15.12
C THR A 28 5.10 14.06 13.75
N PHE A 29 5.58 12.87 13.41
CA PHE A 29 5.23 12.20 12.16
C PHE A 29 3.72 12.01 12.01
N ILE A 30 3.06 11.46 13.04
CA ILE A 30 1.60 11.26 13.05
C ILE A 30 0.86 12.58 12.86
N SER A 31 1.28 13.63 13.55
CA SER A 31 0.64 14.95 13.44
C SER A 31 0.70 15.49 12.01
N ILE A 32 1.86 15.35 11.34
CA ILE A 32 2.06 15.77 9.96
C ILE A 32 1.21 14.93 9.00
N VAL A 33 1.14 13.61 9.21
CA VAL A 33 0.28 12.71 8.40
C VAL A 33 -1.18 13.16 8.49
N LEU A 34 -1.71 13.33 9.69
CA LEU A 34 -3.11 13.73 9.92
C LEU A 34 -3.43 15.11 9.33
N GLU A 35 -2.55 16.10 9.52
CA GLU A 35 -2.70 17.43 8.93
C GLU A 35 -2.70 17.37 7.41
N THR A 36 -1.74 16.62 6.83
CA THR A 36 -1.63 16.49 5.38
C THR A 36 -2.85 15.81 4.77
N ILE A 37 -3.32 14.72 5.36
CA ILE A 37 -4.51 14.00 4.90
C ILE A 37 -5.74 14.89 4.92
N SER A 38 -5.90 15.76 5.92
CA SER A 38 -7.07 16.64 6.04
C SER A 38 -7.27 17.56 4.81
N THR A 39 -6.22 17.79 4.04
CA THR A 39 -6.23 18.63 2.83
C THR A 39 -6.12 17.83 1.53
N ARG A 40 -5.95 16.50 1.59
CA ARG A 40 -5.66 15.63 0.45
C ARG A 40 -6.69 14.53 0.26
N ASN A 41 -7.90 14.95 -0.10
CA ASN A 41 -8.97 14.01 -0.40
C ASN A 41 -8.86 13.50 -1.84
N LEU A 42 -8.74 12.20 -1.99
CA LEU A 42 -8.82 11.53 -3.27
C LEU A 42 -10.31 11.36 -3.67
N ARG A 43 -10.61 11.50 -4.96
CA ARG A 43 -11.97 11.27 -5.48
C ARG A 43 -12.36 9.80 -5.48
N GLN A 44 -11.40 8.92 -5.40
CA GLN A 44 -11.51 7.47 -5.40
C GLN A 44 -10.69 6.89 -4.26
N THR A 45 -10.87 5.61 -3.96
CA THR A 45 -10.08 4.99 -2.88
C THR A 45 -8.58 5.04 -3.21
N PRO A 46 -7.70 5.09 -2.20
CA PRO A 46 -6.24 5.03 -2.36
C PRO A 46 -5.79 3.89 -3.28
N LEU A 47 -6.36 2.70 -3.10
CA LEU A 47 -6.07 1.54 -3.93
C LEU A 47 -6.44 1.78 -5.40
N VAL A 48 -7.66 2.23 -5.68
CA VAL A 48 -8.11 2.48 -7.08
C VAL A 48 -7.27 3.56 -7.74
N TYR A 49 -6.86 4.60 -7.00
CA TYR A 49 -5.94 5.61 -7.51
C TYR A 49 -4.60 4.99 -7.95
N ALA A 50 -4.00 4.17 -7.09
CA ALA A 50 -2.74 3.48 -7.41
C ALA A 50 -2.89 2.57 -8.63
N LEU A 51 -3.95 1.75 -8.67
CA LEU A 51 -4.23 0.85 -9.79
C LEU A 51 -4.42 1.59 -11.12
N GLU A 52 -5.09 2.74 -11.10
CA GLU A 52 -5.25 3.59 -12.29
C GLU A 52 -3.90 4.09 -12.81
N ARG A 53 -3.01 4.52 -11.92
CA ARG A 53 -1.66 4.96 -12.29
C ARG A 53 -0.84 3.82 -12.89
N ILE A 54 -0.88 2.63 -12.30
CA ILE A 54 -0.21 1.44 -12.84
C ILE A 54 -0.77 1.11 -14.22
N ARG A 55 -2.10 1.09 -14.39
CA ARG A 55 -2.73 0.81 -15.67
C ARG A 55 -2.34 1.80 -16.77
N LYS A 56 -2.29 3.10 -16.45
CA LYS A 56 -1.84 4.14 -17.40
C LYS A 56 -0.36 3.96 -17.76
N SER A 57 0.47 3.61 -16.80
CA SER A 57 1.91 3.43 -17.06
C SER A 57 2.22 2.20 -17.91
N LYS A 58 1.42 1.15 -17.83
CA LYS A 58 1.53 -0.01 -18.72
C LYS A 58 1.36 0.33 -20.22
N GLN A 59 0.75 1.45 -20.51
CA GLN A 59 0.55 1.95 -21.89
C GLN A 59 1.73 2.85 -22.35
N ASN A 60 2.70 3.13 -21.48
CA ASN A 60 3.84 3.96 -21.80
C ASN A 60 4.98 3.11 -22.40
N GLU A 61 5.56 3.55 -23.50
CA GLU A 61 6.66 2.89 -24.21
C GLU A 61 7.89 2.59 -23.31
N ASN A 62 8.13 3.40 -22.27
CA ASN A 62 9.19 3.16 -21.28
C ASN A 62 9.03 1.87 -20.48
N PHE A 63 7.81 1.29 -20.46
CA PHE A 63 7.48 0.06 -19.74
C PHE A 63 7.05 -1.07 -20.68
N GLU A 64 7.25 -0.91 -21.99
CA GLU A 64 6.97 -1.96 -22.96
C GLU A 64 7.81 -3.22 -22.66
N GLY A 65 7.14 -4.38 -22.63
CA GLY A 65 7.78 -5.67 -22.32
C GLY A 65 8.18 -5.86 -20.85
N LYS A 66 7.86 -4.92 -19.94
CA LYS A 66 8.09 -5.10 -18.49
C LYS A 66 6.87 -5.69 -17.81
N ASP A 67 7.10 -6.64 -16.92
CA ASP A 67 6.04 -7.16 -16.04
C ASP A 67 5.87 -6.22 -14.84
N PHE A 68 4.63 -5.91 -14.50
CA PHE A 68 4.32 -5.25 -13.23
C PHE A 68 4.02 -6.30 -12.17
N VAL A 69 4.47 -6.03 -10.94
CA VAL A 69 4.18 -6.86 -9.77
C VAL A 69 3.36 -6.03 -8.79
N CYS A 70 2.25 -6.62 -8.33
CA CYS A 70 1.38 -6.07 -7.29
C CYS A 70 1.24 -7.10 -6.19
N ALA A 71 1.38 -6.70 -4.94
CA ALA A 71 1.28 -7.59 -3.80
C ALA A 71 0.33 -7.01 -2.74
N GLU A 72 -0.54 -7.85 -2.19
CA GLU A 72 -1.42 -7.57 -1.06
C GLU A 72 -0.99 -8.43 0.12
N PHE A 73 -0.78 -7.83 1.26
CA PHE A 73 -0.38 -8.47 2.51
C PHE A 73 -1.53 -8.40 3.52
N GLY A 74 -2.19 -9.55 3.74
CA GLY A 74 -3.45 -9.67 4.44
C GLY A 74 -4.63 -9.79 3.49
N CYS A 75 -4.65 -10.80 2.61
CA CYS A 75 -5.71 -10.89 1.60
C CYS A 75 -7.01 -11.54 2.11
N TYR A 76 -7.04 -12.09 3.31
CA TYR A 76 -8.21 -12.68 3.98
C TYR A 76 -9.06 -13.55 3.05
N THR A 77 -10.28 -13.08 2.68
CA THR A 77 -11.18 -13.80 1.76
C THR A 77 -10.88 -13.57 0.28
N GLY A 78 -9.89 -12.76 -0.05
CA GLY A 78 -9.50 -12.43 -1.42
C GLY A 78 -10.36 -11.37 -2.09
N GLY A 79 -11.20 -10.64 -1.33
CA GLY A 79 -12.11 -9.65 -1.92
C GLY A 79 -11.37 -8.50 -2.58
N THR A 80 -10.43 -7.87 -1.88
CA THR A 80 -9.61 -6.77 -2.39
C THR A 80 -8.63 -7.27 -3.44
N LEU A 81 -8.04 -8.46 -3.23
CA LEU A 81 -7.18 -9.10 -4.25
C LEU A 81 -7.92 -9.29 -5.58
N GLY A 82 -9.20 -9.70 -5.52
CA GLY A 82 -10.06 -9.82 -6.71
C GLY A 82 -10.29 -8.48 -7.41
N GLN A 83 -10.47 -7.39 -6.67
CA GLN A 83 -10.58 -6.04 -7.23
C GLN A 83 -9.29 -5.62 -7.95
N ILE A 84 -8.12 -5.93 -7.38
CA ILE A 84 -6.82 -5.66 -8.01
C ILE A 84 -6.72 -6.41 -9.35
N VAL A 85 -7.07 -7.70 -9.35
CA VAL A 85 -7.08 -8.52 -10.57
C VAL A 85 -8.02 -7.94 -11.62
N GLU A 86 -9.28 -7.70 -11.28
CA GLU A 86 -10.29 -7.17 -12.19
C GLU A 86 -9.84 -5.85 -12.83
N TYR A 87 -9.31 -4.94 -12.02
CA TYR A 87 -8.90 -3.61 -12.47
C TYR A 87 -7.71 -3.67 -13.44
N LEU A 88 -6.73 -4.54 -13.20
CA LEU A 88 -5.51 -4.63 -13.99
C LEU A 88 -5.60 -5.58 -15.18
N SER A 89 -6.53 -6.54 -15.16
CA SER A 89 -6.77 -7.48 -16.29
C SER A 89 -7.49 -6.84 -17.46
N SER A 90 -8.21 -5.75 -17.25
CA SER A 90 -8.99 -5.05 -18.29
C SER A 90 -8.16 -4.25 -19.31
N SER A 91 -6.84 -4.34 -19.23
CA SER A 91 -5.92 -3.61 -20.11
C SER A 91 -5.39 -4.51 -21.24
N SER A 92 -5.56 -4.08 -22.47
CA SER A 92 -5.04 -4.75 -23.69
C SER A 92 -3.53 -4.49 -23.94
N SER A 93 -2.78 -4.15 -22.90
CA SER A 93 -1.34 -3.88 -22.99
C SER A 93 -0.53 -5.17 -23.13
N SER A 94 0.60 -5.11 -23.85
CA SER A 94 1.60 -6.19 -23.96
C SER A 94 2.33 -6.49 -22.64
N SER A 95 2.22 -5.60 -21.65
CA SER A 95 2.82 -5.78 -20.33
C SER A 95 1.94 -6.66 -19.44
N HIS A 96 2.51 -7.70 -18.86
CA HIS A 96 1.80 -8.57 -17.92
C HIS A 96 1.82 -7.98 -16.51
N THR A 97 0.81 -8.33 -15.71
CA THR A 97 0.79 -8.01 -14.28
C THR A 97 0.75 -9.32 -13.49
N LYS A 98 1.72 -9.50 -12.60
CA LYS A 98 1.74 -10.60 -11.64
C LYS A 98 1.17 -10.07 -10.33
N ILE A 99 0.13 -10.73 -9.84
CA ILE A 99 -0.59 -10.31 -8.64
C ILE A 99 -0.44 -11.39 -7.59
N TYR A 100 -0.02 -10.98 -6.40
CA TYR A 100 0.23 -11.89 -5.27
C TYR A 100 -0.60 -11.46 -4.06
N GLY A 101 -1.17 -12.44 -3.37
CA GLY A 101 -1.85 -12.26 -2.09
C GLY A 101 -1.18 -13.10 -1.01
N PHE A 102 -0.91 -12.50 0.13
CA PHE A 102 -0.27 -13.15 1.28
C PHE A 102 -1.23 -13.20 2.45
N ASP A 103 -1.37 -14.36 3.07
CA ASP A 103 -2.13 -14.53 4.32
C ASP A 103 -1.78 -15.86 4.99
N SER A 104 -1.82 -15.90 6.29
CA SER A 104 -1.72 -17.15 7.04
C SER A 104 -3.01 -17.98 6.94
N PHE A 105 -4.17 -17.28 6.79
CA PHE A 105 -5.53 -17.80 6.96
C PHE A 105 -5.82 -18.38 8.36
N GLU A 106 -4.91 -18.11 9.30
CA GLU A 106 -5.04 -18.45 10.72
C GLU A 106 -5.53 -17.28 11.57
N GLY A 107 -5.72 -16.11 10.93
CA GLY A 107 -6.12 -14.86 11.55
C GLY A 107 -4.97 -14.12 12.21
N LEU A 108 -5.30 -13.12 13.04
CA LEU A 108 -4.31 -12.26 13.66
C LEU A 108 -3.33 -13.05 14.54
N PRO A 109 -2.00 -12.78 14.49
CA PRO A 109 -1.01 -13.44 15.34
C PRO A 109 -1.11 -13.01 16.81
N GLU A 110 -1.67 -11.83 17.08
CA GLU A 110 -1.80 -11.24 18.40
C GLU A 110 -3.10 -10.43 18.53
N ASN A 111 -3.32 -9.82 19.68
CA ASN A 111 -4.51 -9.01 19.90
C ASN A 111 -4.40 -7.65 19.19
N TRP A 112 -5.50 -7.22 18.64
CA TRP A 112 -5.70 -5.90 18.05
C TRP A 112 -6.71 -5.10 18.89
N TYR A 113 -7.19 -3.96 18.41
CA TYR A 113 -8.12 -3.11 19.15
C TYR A 113 -9.55 -3.67 19.16
N ASN A 114 -10.39 -3.12 20.04
CA ASN A 114 -11.84 -3.38 20.11
C ASN A 114 -12.23 -4.87 20.25
N GLY A 115 -11.43 -5.63 21.02
CA GLY A 115 -11.71 -7.04 21.32
C GLY A 115 -11.42 -8.01 20.17
N LYS A 116 -10.80 -7.54 19.09
CA LYS A 116 -10.30 -8.42 18.03
C LYS A 116 -9.01 -9.09 18.53
N GLY A 117 -9.15 -10.31 19.01
CA GLY A 117 -8.07 -11.08 19.59
C GLY A 117 -7.27 -11.89 18.59
N LYS A 118 -6.23 -12.54 19.07
CA LYS A 118 -5.47 -13.55 18.31
C LYS A 118 -6.43 -14.55 17.66
N GLY A 119 -6.19 -14.87 16.38
CA GLY A 119 -7.06 -15.76 15.58
C GLY A 119 -8.30 -15.06 15.00
N TRP A 120 -8.54 -13.79 15.28
CA TRP A 120 -9.57 -13.04 14.58
C TRP A 120 -9.25 -13.05 13.08
N PHE A 121 -10.23 -13.17 12.22
CA PHE A 121 -10.09 -13.41 10.78
C PHE A 121 -9.62 -14.81 10.35
N ASN A 122 -9.56 -15.80 11.27
CA ASN A 122 -9.26 -17.19 10.91
C ASN A 122 -10.34 -17.76 9.98
N LEU A 123 -9.94 -18.31 8.86
CA LEU A 123 -10.85 -18.92 7.88
C LEU A 123 -11.18 -20.39 8.16
N ASN A 124 -10.74 -20.94 9.31
CA ASN A 124 -11.04 -22.32 9.71
C ASN A 124 -10.73 -23.35 8.60
N SER A 125 -9.54 -23.24 8.05
CA SER A 125 -9.03 -24.12 6.96
C SER A 125 -9.75 -23.97 5.61
N LYS A 126 -10.56 -22.95 5.41
CA LYS A 126 -11.17 -22.68 4.11
C LYS A 126 -10.06 -22.24 3.14
N GLU A 127 -9.98 -22.93 2.02
CA GLU A 127 -9.08 -22.56 0.94
C GLU A 127 -9.63 -21.36 0.17
N ILE A 128 -8.74 -20.43 -0.18
CA ILE A 128 -9.05 -19.25 -0.98
C ILE A 128 -8.34 -19.36 -2.32
N SER A 129 -9.07 -19.05 -3.37
CA SER A 129 -8.53 -18.95 -4.73
C SER A 129 -9.10 -17.69 -5.39
N VAL A 130 -8.22 -16.91 -5.99
CA VAL A 130 -8.58 -15.73 -6.79
C VAL A 130 -7.99 -15.94 -8.18
N SER A 131 -8.87 -16.10 -9.17
CA SER A 131 -8.43 -16.29 -10.56
C SER A 131 -7.62 -15.07 -11.01
N GLY A 132 -6.42 -15.30 -11.54
CA GLY A 132 -5.51 -14.22 -11.98
C GLY A 132 -4.55 -13.73 -10.90
N ALA A 133 -4.59 -14.27 -9.68
CA ALA A 133 -3.62 -14.00 -8.62
C ALA A 133 -2.96 -15.29 -8.11
N VAL A 134 -1.77 -15.17 -7.57
CA VAL A 134 -1.05 -16.23 -6.85
C VAL A 134 -1.20 -15.99 -5.36
N ILE A 135 -1.79 -16.95 -4.64
CA ILE A 135 -1.92 -16.87 -3.18
C ILE A 135 -0.76 -17.60 -2.54
N ILE A 136 -0.05 -16.91 -1.65
CA ILE A 136 1.06 -17.43 -0.85
C ILE A 136 0.57 -17.57 0.58
N LYS A 137 0.29 -18.81 0.98
CA LYS A 137 -0.20 -19.13 2.32
C LYS A 137 0.97 -19.28 3.29
N GLY A 138 0.89 -18.60 4.42
CA GLY A 138 1.83 -18.70 5.53
C GLY A 138 1.96 -17.37 6.29
N TRP A 139 2.67 -17.43 7.41
CA TRP A 139 3.01 -16.24 8.16
C TRP A 139 4.01 -15.37 7.37
N PHE A 140 3.95 -14.06 7.55
CA PHE A 140 4.79 -13.13 6.79
C PHE A 140 6.27 -13.35 7.03
N GLU A 141 6.67 -13.72 8.25
CA GLU A 141 8.04 -14.05 8.60
C GLU A 141 8.64 -15.17 7.74
N ASP A 142 7.80 -16.12 7.31
CA ASP A 142 8.21 -17.27 6.53
C ASP A 142 8.14 -17.03 5.01
N THR A 143 7.20 -16.20 4.58
CA THR A 143 6.83 -16.08 3.15
C THR A 143 7.39 -14.84 2.47
N VAL A 144 7.41 -13.70 3.17
CA VAL A 144 7.78 -12.41 2.58
C VAL A 144 9.26 -12.31 2.18
N PRO A 145 10.23 -12.81 2.98
CA PRO A 145 11.64 -12.77 2.60
C PRO A 145 11.92 -13.51 1.28
N GLY A 146 11.30 -14.68 1.09
CA GLY A 146 11.41 -15.45 -0.15
C GLY A 146 10.83 -14.71 -1.36
N PHE A 147 9.70 -14.07 -1.19
CA PHE A 147 9.05 -13.31 -2.26
C PHE A 147 9.93 -12.18 -2.79
N PHE A 148 10.43 -11.30 -1.94
CA PHE A 148 11.26 -10.19 -2.36
C PHE A 148 12.57 -10.64 -2.98
N ARG A 149 13.17 -11.73 -2.48
CA ARG A 149 14.40 -12.30 -3.04
C ARG A 149 14.18 -12.95 -4.42
N ASP A 150 13.11 -13.75 -4.57
CA ASP A 150 12.98 -14.68 -5.69
C ASP A 150 12.04 -14.16 -6.79
N ALA A 151 10.88 -13.58 -6.42
CA ALA A 151 9.86 -13.16 -7.39
C ALA A 151 10.24 -11.87 -8.15
N LEU A 152 11.08 -11.03 -7.58
CA LEU A 152 11.47 -9.74 -8.13
C LEU A 152 12.90 -9.72 -8.70
N SER A 153 13.68 -10.79 -8.48
CA SER A 153 15.06 -10.90 -9.00
C SER A 153 15.14 -11.18 -10.49
N VAL A 154 14.03 -11.59 -11.13
CA VAL A 154 14.00 -11.90 -12.57
C VAL A 154 13.85 -10.62 -13.40
N GLY A 155 14.91 -9.97 -13.63
CA GLY A 155 15.42 -9.06 -14.68
C GLY A 155 14.53 -7.96 -15.28
N SER A 156 13.23 -8.04 -15.34
CA SER A 156 12.38 -7.03 -16.02
C SER A 156 11.09 -6.65 -15.27
N SER A 157 10.92 -7.15 -14.06
CA SER A 157 9.69 -6.88 -13.30
C SER A 157 9.75 -5.56 -12.52
N VAL A 158 8.71 -4.75 -12.61
CA VAL A 158 8.54 -3.48 -11.87
C VAL A 158 7.60 -3.71 -10.70
N LEU A 159 8.08 -3.53 -9.48
CA LEU A 159 7.19 -3.52 -8.30
C LEU A 159 6.36 -2.23 -8.34
N GLY A 160 5.07 -2.37 -8.63
CA GLY A 160 4.16 -1.24 -8.82
C GLY A 160 3.29 -0.94 -7.60
N LEU A 161 2.87 -1.99 -6.86
CA LEU A 161 1.97 -1.87 -5.72
C LEU A 161 2.41 -2.78 -4.57
N VAL A 162 2.45 -2.20 -3.39
CA VAL A 162 2.43 -2.90 -2.10
C VAL A 162 1.19 -2.41 -1.36
N HIS A 163 0.22 -3.30 -1.13
CA HIS A 163 -0.98 -3.05 -0.35
C HIS A 163 -0.86 -3.77 0.99
N ILE A 164 -0.85 -3.02 2.08
CA ILE A 164 -0.75 -3.54 3.45
C ILE A 164 -2.13 -3.44 4.09
N ASP A 165 -2.69 -4.58 4.44
CA ASP A 165 -3.98 -4.80 5.09
C ASP A 165 -3.76 -5.86 6.18
N SER A 166 -2.86 -5.52 7.11
CA SER A 166 -2.32 -6.48 8.08
C SER A 166 -2.63 -6.14 9.52
N ASP A 167 -3.29 -4.97 9.73
CA ASP A 167 -3.80 -4.49 11.01
C ASP A 167 -2.73 -4.16 12.06
N LEU A 168 -1.69 -4.97 12.17
CA LEU A 168 -0.76 -5.00 13.31
C LEU A 168 0.62 -4.43 12.96
N TYR A 169 1.25 -3.82 13.96
CA TYR A 169 2.63 -3.35 13.86
C TYR A 169 3.59 -4.48 13.49
N SER A 170 3.50 -5.63 14.18
CA SER A 170 4.38 -6.78 13.96
C SER A 170 4.34 -7.27 12.52
N SER A 171 3.15 -7.43 11.96
CA SER A 171 2.92 -7.88 10.58
C SER A 171 3.42 -6.85 9.57
N ALA A 172 3.02 -5.59 9.70
CA ALA A 172 3.46 -4.52 8.80
C ALA A 172 4.98 -4.31 8.85
N LYS A 173 5.61 -4.44 10.03
CA LYS A 173 7.06 -4.29 10.20
C LYS A 173 7.84 -5.35 9.43
N VAL A 174 7.37 -6.61 9.39
CA VAL A 174 8.00 -7.66 8.58
C VAL A 174 7.98 -7.29 7.10
N VAL A 175 6.82 -6.90 6.58
CA VAL A 175 6.67 -6.52 5.16
C VAL A 175 7.55 -5.34 4.80
N LEU A 176 7.52 -4.27 5.61
CA LEU A 176 8.28 -3.05 5.36
C LEU A 176 9.79 -3.25 5.49
N ASN A 177 10.26 -4.07 6.43
CA ASN A 177 11.68 -4.39 6.55
C ASN A 177 12.20 -5.11 5.30
N GLU A 178 11.47 -6.12 4.82
CA GLU A 178 11.88 -6.86 3.61
C GLU A 178 11.77 -5.99 2.35
N LEU A 179 10.73 -5.14 2.27
CA LEU A 179 10.62 -4.14 1.21
C LEU A 179 11.84 -3.19 1.21
N GLY A 180 12.22 -2.67 2.37
CA GLY A 180 13.38 -1.78 2.49
C GLY A 180 14.69 -2.43 2.04
N ARG A 181 14.93 -3.69 2.42
CA ARG A 181 16.09 -4.48 1.95
C ARG A 181 16.07 -4.62 0.43
N PHE A 182 14.93 -5.07 -0.12
CA PHE A 182 14.78 -5.23 -1.56
C PHE A 182 15.03 -3.93 -2.32
N LEU A 183 14.43 -2.82 -1.90
CA LEU A 183 14.59 -1.53 -2.58
C LEU A 183 16.04 -1.01 -2.51
N ARG A 184 16.74 -1.25 -1.39
CA ARG A 184 18.16 -0.87 -1.24
C ARG A 184 19.06 -1.61 -2.22
N GLU A 185 18.81 -2.88 -2.48
CA GLU A 185 19.58 -3.73 -3.37
C GLU A 185 19.16 -3.60 -4.84
N SER A 186 17.92 -3.18 -5.09
CA SER A 186 17.33 -3.13 -6.43
C SER A 186 17.93 -2.02 -7.28
N ALA A 187 18.78 -2.41 -8.24
CA ALA A 187 19.27 -1.49 -9.28
C ALA A 187 18.10 -0.90 -10.08
N GLN A 188 17.05 -1.69 -10.28
CA GLN A 188 15.86 -1.27 -11.02
C GLN A 188 15.09 -0.17 -10.29
N PHE A 189 14.91 -0.26 -8.98
CA PHE A 189 14.27 0.82 -8.20
C PHE A 189 15.09 2.12 -8.33
N ARG A 190 16.41 2.05 -8.21
CA ARG A 190 17.30 3.23 -8.31
C ARG A 190 17.29 3.91 -9.68
N THR A 191 17.05 3.16 -10.75
CA THR A 191 17.01 3.67 -12.13
C THR A 191 15.59 3.82 -12.65
N ASN A 192 14.60 3.41 -11.89
CA ASN A 192 13.22 3.35 -12.35
C ASN A 192 12.54 4.71 -12.26
N VAL A 193 11.89 5.08 -13.34
CA VAL A 193 11.09 6.31 -13.43
C VAL A 193 9.68 6.12 -12.86
N PHE A 194 9.31 4.86 -12.52
CA PHE A 194 7.97 4.56 -12.01
C PHE A 194 7.95 4.51 -10.48
N PRO A 195 7.07 5.28 -9.83
CA PRO A 195 6.94 5.23 -8.36
C PRO A 195 6.33 3.92 -7.91
N LEU A 196 6.83 3.36 -6.80
CA LEU A 196 6.14 2.31 -6.09
C LEU A 196 4.99 2.92 -5.27
N TYR A 197 3.77 2.42 -5.47
CA TYR A 197 2.63 2.80 -4.66
C TYR A 197 2.54 1.92 -3.43
N LEU A 198 2.48 2.57 -2.26
CA LEU A 198 2.31 1.93 -0.96
C LEU A 198 0.95 2.36 -0.40
N VAL A 199 0.03 1.41 -0.28
CA VAL A 199 -1.33 1.62 0.22
C VAL A 199 -1.49 0.89 1.53
N PHE A 200 -2.03 1.58 2.53
CA PHE A 200 -2.48 0.99 3.79
C PHE A 200 -4.00 1.02 3.86
N ASP A 201 -4.62 -0.06 4.32
CA ASP A 201 -6.08 -0.12 4.52
C ASP A 201 -6.47 0.49 5.88
N GLU A 202 -5.73 0.21 6.96
CA GLU A 202 -6.00 0.71 8.31
C GLU A 202 -4.83 1.50 8.92
N LEU A 203 -4.41 2.62 8.32
CA LEU A 203 -3.28 3.38 8.85
C LEU A 203 -3.65 4.30 10.03
N ILE A 204 -4.86 4.87 10.03
CA ILE A 204 -5.28 5.95 10.95
C ILE A 204 -6.75 5.83 11.37
N ASN A 205 -7.20 6.71 12.29
CA ASN A 205 -8.61 6.92 12.66
C ASN A 205 -9.29 5.75 13.39
N TYR A 206 -8.55 4.88 14.06
CA TYR A 206 -9.09 3.89 14.98
C TYR A 206 -8.35 3.94 16.34
N PRO A 207 -8.88 3.35 17.41
CA PRO A 207 -8.22 3.36 18.71
C PRO A 207 -6.83 2.76 18.67
N GLU A 208 -5.85 3.45 19.26
CA GLU A 208 -4.46 2.99 19.38
C GLU A 208 -3.71 2.80 18.05
N PHE A 209 -4.20 3.38 16.95
CA PHE A 209 -3.57 3.25 15.63
C PHE A 209 -2.09 3.65 15.63
N GLU A 210 -1.70 4.57 16.49
CA GLU A 210 -0.31 5.01 16.69
C GLU A 210 0.64 3.89 17.11
N ASN A 211 0.13 2.77 17.59
CA ASN A 211 0.91 1.60 18.00
C ASN A 211 1.03 0.54 16.89
N HIS A 212 0.32 0.71 15.77
CA HIS A 212 0.19 -0.29 14.72
C HIS A 212 0.91 0.08 13.40
N GLU A 213 0.28 -0.03 12.26
CA GLU A 213 0.91 0.11 10.94
C GLU A 213 1.63 1.46 10.76
N ILE A 214 1.08 2.56 11.29
CA ILE A 214 1.73 3.88 11.17
C ILE A 214 3.08 3.95 11.89
N LYS A 215 3.24 3.22 12.99
CA LYS A 215 4.53 3.09 13.69
C LYS A 215 5.53 2.32 12.84
N ALA A 216 5.10 1.23 12.22
CA ALA A 216 5.96 0.45 11.32
C ALA A 216 6.40 1.29 10.10
N LEU A 217 5.48 2.09 9.53
CA LEU A 217 5.78 3.03 8.45
C LEU A 217 6.79 4.10 8.89
N TYR A 218 6.61 4.71 10.05
CA TYR A 218 7.54 5.70 10.58
C TYR A 218 8.96 5.14 10.72
N GLU A 219 9.10 3.94 11.28
CA GLU A 219 10.39 3.28 11.44
C GLU A 219 11.02 2.93 10.08
N PHE A 220 10.22 2.42 9.13
CA PHE A 220 10.66 2.15 7.77
C PHE A 220 11.22 3.40 7.09
N LEU A 221 10.51 4.53 7.16
CA LEU A 221 10.95 5.79 6.56
C LEU A 221 12.23 6.31 7.20
N ARG A 222 12.41 6.12 8.51
CA ARG A 222 13.66 6.47 9.20
C ARG A 222 14.84 5.61 8.78
N GLU A 223 14.61 4.34 8.53
CA GLU A 223 15.64 3.38 8.13
C GLU A 223 16.03 3.49 6.66
N THR A 224 15.21 4.14 5.85
CA THR A 224 15.37 4.20 4.38
C THR A 224 15.51 5.61 3.82
N ASP A 225 15.53 6.64 4.65
CA ASP A 225 15.53 8.05 4.21
C ASP A 225 16.82 8.46 3.48
N ASP A 226 17.87 7.66 3.54
CA ASP A 226 19.12 7.86 2.81
C ASP A 226 18.98 7.54 1.30
N PHE A 227 17.99 6.73 0.90
CA PHE A 227 17.83 6.32 -0.50
C PHE A 227 16.39 6.34 -1.01
N ILE A 228 15.37 6.45 -0.15
CA ILE A 228 13.96 6.57 -0.52
C ILE A 228 13.46 7.99 -0.29
N GLN A 229 12.74 8.51 -1.27
CA GLN A 229 11.86 9.66 -1.15
C GLN A 229 10.43 9.15 -0.98
N CYS A 230 9.76 9.51 0.11
CA CYS A 230 8.37 9.12 0.36
C CYS A 230 7.45 10.32 0.27
N GLU A 231 6.42 10.22 -0.53
CA GLU A 231 5.43 11.26 -0.73
C GLU A 231 4.04 10.76 -0.33
N LEU A 232 3.36 11.50 0.55
CA LEU A 232 1.97 11.25 0.88
C LEU A 232 1.07 11.82 -0.23
N ILE A 233 0.36 10.97 -0.92
CA ILE A 233 -0.54 11.34 -2.02
C ILE A 233 -1.92 11.74 -1.51
N GLY A 234 -2.51 10.98 -0.59
CA GLY A 234 -3.81 11.31 -0.02
C GLY A 234 -4.56 10.12 0.57
N SER A 235 -5.78 10.40 0.98
CA SER A 235 -6.73 9.43 1.52
C SER A 235 -8.11 9.60 0.89
N ASP A 236 -9.02 8.67 1.14
CA ASP A 236 -10.40 8.73 0.64
C ASP A 236 -11.40 9.31 1.65
N GLN A 237 -10.95 10.19 2.53
CA GLN A 237 -11.85 10.88 3.47
C GLN A 237 -12.98 11.58 2.70
N ARG A 238 -14.18 10.99 2.73
CA ARG A 238 -15.32 11.44 1.90
C ARG A 238 -16.37 12.19 2.69
N GLU A 239 -16.03 13.02 3.64
CA GLU A 239 -17.04 13.86 4.29
C GLU A 239 -16.95 15.34 3.94
N LYS A 240 -18.10 15.87 3.49
CA LYS A 240 -18.38 17.30 3.54
C LYS A 240 -18.50 17.71 5.00
N GLY A 241 -17.46 18.36 5.54
CA GLY A 241 -17.49 18.91 6.89
C GLY A 241 -16.50 18.32 7.89
N GLY A 242 -15.56 17.48 7.48
CA GLY A 242 -14.41 17.08 8.31
C GLY A 242 -14.74 16.14 9.48
N LYS A 243 -15.86 15.43 9.42
CA LYS A 243 -16.15 14.36 10.39
C LYS A 243 -15.83 13.01 9.79
N PRO A 244 -15.16 12.11 10.52
CA PRO A 244 -14.86 10.77 10.03
C PRO A 244 -16.15 10.03 9.67
N ARG A 245 -16.13 9.32 8.56
CA ARG A 245 -17.24 8.48 8.13
C ARG A 245 -17.27 7.22 8.99
N PHE A 246 -18.39 6.92 9.63
CA PHE A 246 -18.55 5.69 10.38
C PHE A 246 -19.26 4.63 9.53
N TYR A 247 -18.58 3.53 9.32
CA TYR A 247 -19.16 2.35 8.68
C TYR A 247 -19.76 1.46 9.78
N ARG A 248 -21.05 1.13 9.67
CA ARG A 248 -21.78 0.18 10.54
C ARG A 248 -21.33 0.15 12.01
N ARG A 249 -22.07 0.80 12.91
CA ARG A 249 -21.89 0.77 14.37
C ARG A 249 -20.78 1.65 14.94
N ASN A 250 -20.60 2.87 14.45
CA ASN A 250 -19.61 3.82 14.97
C ASN A 250 -18.14 3.40 14.80
N GLU A 251 -17.82 2.57 13.82
CA GLU A 251 -16.41 2.32 13.45
C GLU A 251 -15.94 3.35 12.41
N PRO A 252 -14.78 3.99 12.60
CA PRO A 252 -14.21 4.88 11.60
C PRO A 252 -13.90 4.09 10.32
N CYS A 253 -14.17 4.67 9.16
CA CYS A 253 -13.96 4.00 7.87
C CYS A 253 -13.00 4.72 6.94
N ASP A 254 -12.49 5.87 7.35
CA ASP A 254 -11.56 6.67 6.53
C ASP A 254 -10.13 6.45 7.03
N MET A 255 -9.69 5.18 6.98
CA MET A 255 -8.41 4.72 7.54
C MET A 255 -7.32 4.56 6.47
N ARG A 256 -7.73 4.57 5.20
CA ARG A 256 -6.86 4.27 4.06
C ARG A 256 -5.99 5.45 3.67
N VAL A 257 -4.71 5.17 3.45
CA VAL A 257 -3.75 6.20 3.02
C VAL A 257 -2.86 5.67 1.91
N LEU A 258 -2.57 6.53 0.93
CA LEU A 258 -1.69 6.26 -0.18
C LEU A 258 -0.41 7.08 -0.09
N PHE A 259 0.69 6.40 -0.21
CA PHE A 259 2.02 6.96 -0.42
C PHE A 259 2.58 6.52 -1.78
N GLN A 260 3.55 7.28 -2.27
CA GLN A 260 4.43 6.81 -3.33
C GLN A 260 5.88 6.87 -2.87
N LEU A 261 6.64 5.85 -3.26
CA LEU A 261 8.06 5.74 -2.98
C LEU A 261 8.84 5.93 -4.27
N LEU A 262 9.82 6.79 -4.23
CA LEU A 262 10.74 7.11 -5.33
C LEU A 262 12.18 6.93 -4.86
N PRO A 263 13.11 6.61 -5.75
CA PRO A 263 14.53 6.72 -5.41
C PRO A 263 14.88 8.17 -5.12
N ARG A 264 15.63 8.40 -4.05
CA ARG A 264 16.16 9.74 -3.75
C ARG A 264 17.23 10.09 -4.79
N ALA A 265 17.11 11.25 -5.39
CA ALA A 265 18.16 11.79 -6.26
C ALA A 265 19.47 11.94 -5.45
N GLN A 266 20.56 11.43 -5.98
CA GLN A 266 21.89 11.54 -5.40
C GLN A 266 22.45 12.94 -5.59
#